data_8993eac3956d7f3272c08c9a5f8b267d
#
_entry.id   8993eac3956d7f3272c08c9a5f8b267d
#
_cell.length_a   1.000
_cell.length_b   1.000
_cell.length_c   1.000
_cell.angle_alpha   90.00
_cell.angle_beta   90.00
_cell.angle_gamma   90.00
#
_symmetry.space_group_name_H-M   'P 1'
#
loop_
_entity.id
_entity.type
_entity.pdbx_description
1 polymer ?
#
loop_
_entity_poly.entity_id
_entity_poly.type
_entity_poly.pdbx_seq_one_letter_code
_entity_poly.pdbx_strand_id
1 'polypeptide(L)'
;MLVLVGLGNPGEKYAKHRHNVGFIAVDAIAGALGFGPAREKFQGELREGFLDGPSGRVKALILKPQTFMNESGRSVRELAQFYKLTPEQIIVFYDELDLAAGKVKMKTGGGAAGHNGIRSIDAHLGNNFKRVRIGIGHPGEKSKVTGHVLGNFSKADQDWLAPLLDAFAGAAPKLTESDAKFLSDVALRTGPRKEKKEAASAPKEAPVKFEKQLEEPERGPLAEALQKLLGRKD
;
A
#
# COMPACT_ATOMS: atom_id res chain seq x y z
N MET A 1 -20.71 9.31 -2.84
CA MET A 1 -19.36 9.89 -3.07
C MET A 1 -18.57 9.81 -1.78
N LEU A 2 -17.30 9.45 -1.83
CA LEU A 2 -16.38 9.46 -0.70
C LEU A 2 -15.21 10.41 -0.98
N VAL A 3 -14.62 10.97 0.08
CA VAL A 3 -13.39 11.78 -0.02
C VAL A 3 -12.32 11.15 0.86
N LEU A 4 -11.18 10.82 0.26
CA LEU A 4 -9.99 10.36 0.96
C LEU A 4 -9.05 11.56 1.10
N VAL A 5 -8.80 11.99 2.32
CA VAL A 5 -7.91 13.11 2.62
C VAL A 5 -6.60 12.54 3.17
N GLY A 6 -5.49 12.77 2.52
CA GLY A 6 -4.18 12.53 3.11
C GLY A 6 -3.71 13.78 3.86
N LEU A 7 -3.16 13.63 5.07
CA LEU A 7 -2.51 14.72 5.77
C LEU A 7 -1.00 14.71 5.56
N GLY A 8 -0.42 15.89 5.44
CA GLY A 8 1.01 16.13 5.25
C GLY A 8 1.31 17.62 5.16
N ASN A 9 2.58 17.98 5.17
CA ASN A 9 3.07 19.33 4.87
C ASN A 9 3.51 19.40 3.41
N PRO A 10 3.22 20.48 2.70
CA PRO A 10 3.61 20.66 1.30
C PRO A 10 5.12 20.93 1.14
N GLY A 11 5.65 20.53 0.02
CA GLY A 11 7.05 20.76 -0.37
C GLY A 11 7.93 19.53 -0.25
N GLU A 12 8.89 19.43 -1.17
CA GLU A 12 9.76 18.27 -1.37
C GLU A 12 10.53 17.86 -0.10
N LYS A 13 10.98 18.84 0.68
CA LYS A 13 11.71 18.60 1.93
C LYS A 13 10.92 17.79 2.97
N TYR A 14 9.57 17.82 2.90
CA TYR A 14 8.70 17.10 3.82
C TYR A 14 8.17 15.77 3.25
N ALA A 15 8.38 15.52 1.96
CA ALA A 15 7.76 14.41 1.23
C ALA A 15 8.02 13.04 1.88
N LYS A 16 9.17 12.86 2.55
CA LYS A 16 9.56 11.61 3.21
C LYS A 16 9.35 11.60 4.72
N HIS A 17 8.79 12.68 5.30
CA HIS A 17 8.54 12.75 6.74
C HIS A 17 7.45 11.78 7.17
N ARG A 18 7.55 11.26 8.41
CA ARG A 18 6.49 10.42 9.00
C ARG A 18 5.17 11.15 9.06
N HIS A 19 5.18 12.46 9.29
CA HIS A 19 3.99 13.32 9.30
C HIS A 19 3.29 13.43 7.93
N ASN A 20 3.96 13.01 6.86
CA ASN A 20 3.39 12.96 5.51
C ASN A 20 2.87 11.56 5.11
N VAL A 21 2.80 10.61 6.05
CA VAL A 21 2.31 9.25 5.73
C VAL A 21 0.90 9.26 5.15
N GLY A 22 0.07 10.25 5.53
CA GLY A 22 -1.25 10.43 4.95
C GLY A 22 -1.20 10.76 3.45
N PHE A 23 -0.32 11.68 3.03
CA PHE A 23 -0.08 11.97 1.61
C PHE A 23 0.38 10.73 0.85
N ILE A 24 1.39 10.04 1.42
CA ILE A 24 1.97 8.83 0.82
C ILE A 24 0.89 7.74 0.65
N ALA A 25 0.03 7.55 1.64
CA ALA A 25 -1.04 6.55 1.61
C ALA A 25 -2.07 6.84 0.51
N VAL A 26 -2.55 8.07 0.40
CA VAL A 26 -3.55 8.39 -0.62
C VAL A 26 -2.94 8.45 -2.03
N ASP A 27 -1.65 8.78 -2.17
CA ASP A 27 -0.94 8.69 -3.45
C ASP A 27 -0.81 7.24 -3.92
N ALA A 28 -0.51 6.29 -3.01
CA ALA A 28 -0.49 4.87 -3.32
C ALA A 28 -1.87 4.36 -3.80
N ILE A 29 -2.94 4.78 -3.11
CA ILE A 29 -4.32 4.47 -3.53
C ILE A 29 -4.60 5.06 -4.91
N ALA A 30 -4.25 6.33 -5.14
CA ALA A 30 -4.49 7.02 -6.41
C ALA A 30 -3.80 6.33 -7.58
N GLY A 31 -2.53 5.98 -7.41
CA GLY A 31 -1.72 5.32 -8.44
C GLY A 31 -2.25 3.93 -8.79
N ALA A 32 -2.54 3.11 -7.78
CA ALA A 32 -2.98 1.74 -8.00
C ALA A 32 -4.40 1.63 -8.59
N LEU A 33 -5.29 2.56 -8.25
CA LEU A 33 -6.69 2.54 -8.70
C LEU A 33 -6.96 3.45 -9.91
N GLY A 34 -5.92 4.02 -10.52
CA GLY A 34 -6.05 4.80 -11.75
C GLY A 34 -6.86 6.08 -11.56
N PHE A 35 -6.69 6.78 -10.44
CA PHE A 35 -7.25 8.13 -10.29
C PHE A 35 -6.65 9.07 -11.33
N GLY A 36 -7.44 10.02 -11.80
CA GLY A 36 -7.02 11.01 -12.79
C GLY A 36 -5.85 11.89 -12.31
N PRO A 37 -5.36 12.77 -13.19
CA PRO A 37 -4.26 13.67 -12.86
C PRO A 37 -4.61 14.60 -11.71
N ALA A 38 -3.59 15.00 -10.95
CA ALA A 38 -3.75 15.99 -9.90
C ALA A 38 -4.12 17.35 -10.49
N ARG A 39 -5.03 18.04 -9.85
CA ARG A 39 -5.42 19.43 -10.16
C ARG A 39 -5.32 20.26 -8.89
N GLU A 40 -4.79 21.45 -9.00
CA GLU A 40 -4.79 22.40 -7.91
C GLU A 40 -6.20 22.95 -7.69
N LYS A 41 -6.83 22.62 -6.56
CA LYS A 41 -8.16 23.07 -6.18
C LYS A 41 -8.34 22.98 -4.66
N PHE A 42 -9.13 23.86 -4.10
CA PHE A 42 -9.42 23.86 -2.65
C PHE A 42 -8.14 23.96 -1.79
N GLN A 43 -7.21 24.80 -2.17
CA GLN A 43 -5.89 24.92 -1.51
C GLN A 43 -5.19 23.55 -1.35
N GLY A 44 -5.36 22.66 -2.34
CA GLY A 44 -4.82 21.30 -2.31
C GLY A 44 -4.66 20.69 -3.69
N GLU A 45 -4.02 19.54 -3.73
CA GLU A 45 -4.03 18.66 -4.90
C GLU A 45 -5.26 17.76 -4.83
N LEU A 46 -6.14 17.90 -5.83
CA LEU A 46 -7.34 17.09 -5.99
C LEU A 46 -7.15 16.07 -7.13
N ARG A 47 -7.49 14.82 -6.87
CA ARG A 47 -7.65 13.77 -7.89
C ARG A 47 -9.07 13.23 -7.85
N GLU A 48 -9.62 12.90 -9.02
CA GLU A 48 -10.93 12.29 -9.15
C GLU A 48 -10.80 10.85 -9.66
N GLY A 49 -11.61 9.96 -9.13
CA GLY A 49 -11.62 8.55 -9.51
C GLY A 49 -12.85 7.83 -9.00
N PHE A 50 -12.75 6.52 -8.93
CA PHE A 50 -13.84 5.66 -8.48
C PHE A 50 -13.30 4.55 -7.59
N LEU A 51 -14.13 4.10 -6.66
CA LEU A 51 -13.94 2.88 -5.88
C LEU A 51 -15.01 1.88 -6.31
N ASP A 52 -14.58 0.69 -6.72
CA ASP A 52 -15.50 -0.37 -7.12
C ASP A 52 -16.01 -1.09 -5.86
N GLY A 53 -17.30 -0.94 -5.57
CA GLY A 53 -17.98 -1.58 -4.44
C GLY A 53 -18.95 -2.65 -4.91
N PRO A 54 -19.51 -3.46 -3.99
CA PRO A 54 -20.47 -4.51 -4.33
C PRO A 54 -21.79 -3.98 -4.92
N SER A 55 -22.12 -2.72 -4.60
CA SER A 55 -23.30 -2.04 -5.14
C SER A 55 -22.99 -1.18 -6.37
N GLY A 56 -21.82 -1.35 -6.98
CA GLY A 56 -21.37 -0.59 -8.15
C GLY A 56 -20.26 0.42 -7.83
N ARG A 57 -19.91 1.20 -8.84
CA ARG A 57 -18.84 2.20 -8.76
C ARG A 57 -19.27 3.43 -7.95
N VAL A 58 -18.49 3.76 -6.94
CA VAL A 58 -18.69 4.95 -6.09
C VAL A 58 -17.68 6.03 -6.51
N LYS A 59 -18.16 7.22 -6.86
CA LYS A 59 -17.26 8.37 -7.12
C LYS A 59 -16.44 8.64 -5.87
N ALA A 60 -15.13 8.76 -6.04
CA ALA A 60 -14.19 9.06 -4.99
C ALA A 60 -13.29 10.23 -5.38
N LEU A 61 -12.99 11.06 -4.40
CA LEU A 61 -12.03 12.16 -4.52
C LEU A 61 -10.86 11.87 -3.58
N ILE A 62 -9.66 12.22 -4.01
CA ILE A 62 -8.48 12.25 -3.16
C ILE A 62 -8.03 13.70 -3.05
N LEU A 63 -7.88 14.19 -1.82
CA LEU A 63 -7.41 15.53 -1.52
C LEU A 63 -6.13 15.45 -0.67
N LYS A 64 -5.07 16.11 -1.13
CA LYS A 64 -3.88 16.44 -0.33
C LYS A 64 -3.84 17.94 -0.10
N PRO A 65 -4.19 18.45 1.10
CA PRO A 65 -4.09 19.88 1.42
C PRO A 65 -2.67 20.38 1.17
N GLN A 66 -2.53 21.46 0.41
CA GLN A 66 -1.24 22.13 0.16
C GLN A 66 -1.07 23.33 1.10
N THR A 67 -1.76 23.30 2.23
CA THR A 67 -1.54 24.16 3.39
C THR A 67 -0.57 23.49 4.36
N PHE A 68 0.01 24.23 5.30
CA PHE A 68 0.70 23.58 6.42
C PHE A 68 -0.29 22.76 7.26
N MET A 69 0.25 21.75 7.97
CA MET A 69 -0.55 20.78 8.72
C MET A 69 -1.61 21.42 9.63
N ASN A 70 -1.27 22.47 10.35
CA ASN A 70 -2.18 23.17 11.25
C ASN A 70 -3.32 23.97 10.55
N GLU A 71 -3.28 24.05 9.23
CA GLU A 71 -4.30 24.70 8.40
C GLU A 71 -5.03 23.75 7.45
N SER A 72 -4.80 22.45 7.56
CA SER A 72 -5.40 21.43 6.67
C SER A 72 -6.92 21.51 6.62
N GLY A 73 -7.57 21.90 7.71
CA GLY A 73 -9.03 22.06 7.80
C GLY A 73 -9.60 23.09 6.83
N ARG A 74 -8.85 24.12 6.44
CA ARG A 74 -9.30 25.13 5.45
C ARG A 74 -9.56 24.48 4.10
N SER A 75 -8.59 23.71 3.61
CA SER A 75 -8.67 22.98 2.35
C SER A 75 -9.82 21.96 2.35
N VAL A 76 -9.94 21.17 3.42
CA VAL A 76 -10.99 20.15 3.54
C VAL A 76 -12.37 20.78 3.61
N ARG A 77 -12.54 21.91 4.34
CA ARG A 77 -13.79 22.65 4.42
C ARG A 77 -14.23 23.20 3.06
N GLU A 78 -13.32 23.81 2.29
CA GLU A 78 -13.65 24.34 0.96
C GLU A 78 -14.17 23.24 0.04
N LEU A 79 -13.51 22.08 0.02
CA LEU A 79 -13.96 20.91 -0.74
C LEU A 79 -15.34 20.45 -0.25
N ALA A 80 -15.52 20.28 1.07
CA ALA A 80 -16.77 19.80 1.65
C ALA A 80 -17.95 20.74 1.33
N GLN A 81 -17.74 22.04 1.41
CA GLN A 81 -18.75 23.03 1.06
C GLN A 81 -19.12 22.98 -0.44
N PHE A 82 -18.12 22.90 -1.31
CA PHE A 82 -18.34 22.86 -2.75
C PHE A 82 -19.14 21.64 -3.20
N TYR A 83 -18.84 20.46 -2.66
CA TYR A 83 -19.52 19.21 -3.01
C TYR A 83 -20.71 18.90 -2.08
N LYS A 84 -21.03 19.79 -1.12
CA LYS A 84 -22.10 19.63 -0.13
C LYS A 84 -21.99 18.30 0.63
N LEU A 85 -20.79 17.99 1.10
CA LEU A 85 -20.48 16.73 1.79
C LEU A 85 -20.82 16.83 3.27
N THR A 86 -21.26 15.71 3.83
CA THR A 86 -21.30 15.52 5.28
C THR A 86 -19.95 15.00 5.79
N PRO A 87 -19.60 15.23 7.07
CA PRO A 87 -18.33 14.75 7.62
C PRO A 87 -18.12 13.24 7.48
N GLU A 88 -19.19 12.44 7.53
CA GLU A 88 -19.15 10.97 7.43
C GLU A 88 -18.65 10.48 6.06
N GLN A 89 -18.72 11.32 5.03
CA GLN A 89 -18.22 11.03 3.68
C GLN A 89 -16.71 11.29 3.54
N ILE A 90 -16.09 11.86 4.58
CA ILE A 90 -14.67 12.26 4.60
C ILE A 90 -13.89 11.26 5.45
N ILE A 91 -12.84 10.69 4.85
CA ILE A 91 -11.95 9.70 5.45
C ILE A 91 -10.54 10.27 5.45
N VAL A 92 -10.00 10.56 6.63
CA VAL A 92 -8.70 11.22 6.80
C VAL A 92 -7.63 10.21 7.16
N PHE A 93 -6.57 10.12 6.35
CA PHE A 93 -5.38 9.30 6.56
C PHE A 93 -4.30 10.17 7.22
N TYR A 94 -3.77 9.72 8.36
CA TYR A 94 -2.77 10.48 9.10
C TYR A 94 -1.92 9.61 10.02
N ASP A 95 -0.80 10.14 10.48
CA ASP A 95 0.12 9.49 11.40
C ASP A 95 -0.40 9.48 12.84
N GLU A 96 -0.17 8.36 13.51
CA GLU A 96 -0.59 8.14 14.90
C GLU A 96 0.57 7.64 15.73
N LEU A 97 0.95 8.40 16.76
CA LEU A 97 2.04 8.07 17.67
C LEU A 97 1.71 6.93 18.63
N ASP A 98 0.45 6.83 19.07
CA ASP A 98 0.01 5.84 20.05
C ASP A 98 -0.17 4.43 19.47
N LEU A 99 0.06 4.26 18.18
CA LEU A 99 0.05 2.98 17.51
C LEU A 99 1.47 2.56 17.13
N ALA A 100 1.78 1.30 17.36
CA ALA A 100 3.03 0.72 16.88
C ALA A 100 3.15 0.88 15.35
N ALA A 101 4.38 1.04 14.85
CA ALA A 101 4.66 1.20 13.44
C ALA A 101 3.98 0.12 12.59
N GLY A 102 3.32 0.53 11.51
CA GLY A 102 2.57 -0.34 10.61
C GLY A 102 1.20 -0.82 11.12
N LYS A 103 0.79 -0.50 12.35
CA LYS A 103 -0.57 -0.80 12.84
C LYS A 103 -1.55 0.24 12.34
N VAL A 104 -2.74 -0.22 11.92
CA VAL A 104 -3.82 0.63 11.44
C VAL A 104 -5.05 0.45 12.29
N LYS A 105 -5.70 1.56 12.62
CA LYS A 105 -7.02 1.59 13.25
C LYS A 105 -7.88 2.64 12.57
N MET A 106 -9.19 2.41 12.55
CA MET A 106 -10.16 3.44 12.16
C MET A 106 -10.99 3.86 13.36
N LYS A 107 -11.42 5.11 13.35
CA LYS A 107 -12.43 5.65 14.27
C LYS A 107 -13.20 6.79 13.64
N THR A 108 -14.38 7.06 14.14
CA THR A 108 -15.13 8.29 13.89
C THR A 108 -15.16 9.12 15.16
N GLY A 109 -15.00 10.42 15.07
CA GLY A 109 -15.03 11.31 16.22
C GLY A 109 -13.82 11.21 17.16
N GLY A 110 -14.00 11.78 18.36
CA GLY A 110 -12.97 11.83 19.41
C GLY A 110 -11.95 12.97 19.24
N GLY A 111 -11.10 13.16 20.26
CA GLY A 111 -10.09 14.22 20.28
C GLY A 111 -8.98 14.03 19.27
N ALA A 112 -8.21 15.10 19.04
CA ALA A 112 -7.13 15.16 18.06
C ALA A 112 -5.81 14.53 18.55
N ALA A 113 -5.70 14.12 19.81
CA ALA A 113 -4.50 13.53 20.43
C ALA A 113 -3.20 14.32 20.12
N GLY A 114 -3.29 15.65 20.06
CA GLY A 114 -2.15 16.52 19.74
C GLY A 114 -1.83 16.70 18.26
N HIS A 115 -2.48 15.96 17.36
CA HIS A 115 -2.21 16.05 15.93
C HIS A 115 -2.82 17.33 15.32
N ASN A 116 -1.96 18.24 14.86
CA ASN A 116 -2.38 19.58 14.39
C ASN A 116 -3.33 19.55 13.21
N GLY A 117 -3.15 18.64 12.25
CA GLY A 117 -4.04 18.50 11.08
C GLY A 117 -5.43 18.05 11.49
N ILE A 118 -5.53 17.08 12.39
CA ILE A 118 -6.82 16.63 12.93
C ILE A 118 -7.51 17.76 13.70
N ARG A 119 -6.77 18.49 14.56
CA ARG A 119 -7.29 19.66 15.28
C ARG A 119 -7.83 20.72 14.32
N SER A 120 -7.11 20.96 13.22
CA SER A 120 -7.55 21.91 12.19
C SER A 120 -8.84 21.46 11.51
N ILE A 121 -8.96 20.18 11.14
CA ILE A 121 -10.20 19.68 10.52
C ILE A 121 -11.36 19.71 11.52
N ASP A 122 -11.15 19.30 12.77
CA ASP A 122 -12.16 19.36 13.84
C ASP A 122 -12.74 20.78 13.99
N ALA A 123 -11.88 21.80 13.97
CA ALA A 123 -12.28 23.20 14.11
C ALA A 123 -13.12 23.72 12.92
N HIS A 124 -12.99 23.13 11.74
CA HIS A 124 -13.66 23.60 10.52
C HIS A 124 -14.92 22.81 10.13
N LEU A 125 -14.99 21.53 10.51
CA LEU A 125 -16.04 20.58 10.09
C LEU A 125 -16.72 19.86 11.25
N GLY A 126 -16.24 20.05 12.48
CA GLY A 126 -16.59 19.16 13.59
C GLY A 126 -15.86 17.81 13.46
N ASN A 127 -16.07 16.90 14.40
CA ASN A 127 -15.23 15.72 14.55
C ASN A 127 -15.85 14.40 14.01
N ASN A 128 -17.00 14.45 13.34
CA ASN A 128 -17.71 13.25 12.87
C ASN A 128 -17.14 12.63 11.59
N PHE A 129 -15.99 13.08 11.11
CA PHE A 129 -15.33 12.45 9.98
C PHE A 129 -14.62 11.16 10.41
N LYS A 130 -14.42 10.26 9.43
CA LYS A 130 -13.71 9.00 9.63
C LYS A 130 -12.21 9.23 9.59
N ARG A 131 -11.47 8.50 10.40
CA ARG A 131 -10.03 8.63 10.58
C ARG A 131 -9.33 7.29 10.43
N VAL A 132 -8.44 7.18 9.44
CA VAL A 132 -7.50 6.06 9.30
C VAL A 132 -6.22 6.46 10.01
N ARG A 133 -5.99 5.88 11.17
CA ARG A 133 -4.84 6.13 12.05
C ARG A 133 -3.72 5.18 11.65
N ILE A 134 -2.63 5.72 11.13
CA ILE A 134 -1.47 4.96 10.66
C ILE A 134 -0.37 5.04 11.72
N GLY A 135 -0.09 3.94 12.38
CA GLY A 135 0.93 3.87 13.42
C GLY A 135 2.32 4.16 12.86
N ILE A 136 3.00 5.11 13.48
CA ILE A 136 4.40 5.43 13.22
C ILE A 136 5.32 5.16 14.43
N GLY A 137 4.72 4.66 15.54
CA GLY A 137 5.41 4.44 16.80
C GLY A 137 5.72 5.73 17.56
N HIS A 138 5.93 5.60 18.87
CA HIS A 138 6.26 6.71 19.75
C HIS A 138 7.77 6.69 20.10
N PRO A 139 8.47 7.84 20.09
CA PRO A 139 9.92 7.89 20.36
C PRO A 139 10.28 7.68 21.84
N GLY A 140 9.31 7.38 22.71
CA GLY A 140 9.50 7.19 24.15
C GLY A 140 9.38 8.47 24.95
N GLU A 141 10.00 9.55 24.51
CA GLU A 141 10.04 10.84 25.22
C GLU A 141 9.25 11.93 24.49
N LYS A 142 8.49 12.71 25.25
CA LYS A 142 7.69 13.82 24.70
C LYS A 142 8.53 14.87 23.97
N SER A 143 9.73 15.15 24.46
CA SER A 143 10.68 16.08 23.84
C SER A 143 11.14 15.66 22.44
N LYS A 144 11.12 14.36 22.13
CA LYS A 144 11.54 13.80 20.85
C LYS A 144 10.41 13.71 19.81
N VAL A 145 9.16 13.96 20.21
CA VAL A 145 7.98 13.77 19.32
C VAL A 145 8.08 14.61 18.06
N THR A 146 8.38 15.90 18.19
CA THR A 146 8.49 16.80 17.02
C THR A 146 9.57 16.32 16.04
N GLY A 147 10.75 15.95 16.54
CA GLY A 147 11.82 15.40 15.70
C GLY A 147 11.45 14.04 15.06
N HIS A 148 10.67 13.23 15.75
CA HIS A 148 10.21 11.94 15.22
C HIS A 148 9.21 12.11 14.06
N VAL A 149 8.16 12.91 14.24
CA VAL A 149 7.15 13.12 13.19
C VAL A 149 7.69 13.89 11.98
N LEU A 150 8.61 14.84 12.21
CA LEU A 150 9.30 15.59 11.15
C LEU A 150 10.57 14.89 10.64
N GLY A 151 10.88 13.72 11.14
CA GLY A 151 11.95 12.87 10.62
C GLY A 151 11.48 12.01 9.43
N ASN A 152 12.43 11.68 8.55
CA ASN A 152 12.19 10.79 7.44
C ASN A 152 11.96 9.35 7.90
N PHE A 153 11.19 8.60 7.14
CA PHE A 153 11.19 7.13 7.26
C PHE A 153 12.59 6.58 6.97
N SER A 154 13.05 5.68 7.83
CA SER A 154 14.32 4.97 7.65
C SER A 154 14.20 3.85 6.62
N LYS A 155 15.34 3.25 6.24
CA LYS A 155 15.32 2.04 5.40
C LYS A 155 14.56 0.89 6.07
N ALA A 156 14.73 0.71 7.38
CA ALA A 156 14.02 -0.31 8.14
C ALA A 156 12.48 -0.07 8.19
N ASP A 157 12.05 1.18 8.13
CA ASP A 157 10.61 1.47 8.07
C ASP A 157 9.98 0.96 6.76
N GLN A 158 10.76 0.76 5.68
CA GLN A 158 10.24 0.26 4.41
C GLN A 158 9.71 -1.16 4.50
N ASP A 159 10.21 -1.96 5.45
CA ASP A 159 9.78 -3.36 5.65
C ASP A 159 8.30 -3.46 6.02
N TRP A 160 7.75 -2.44 6.68
CA TRP A 160 6.34 -2.37 7.01
C TRP A 160 5.56 -1.36 6.18
N LEU A 161 6.20 -0.25 5.77
CA LEU A 161 5.53 0.84 5.05
C LEU A 161 5.11 0.42 3.64
N ALA A 162 6.01 -0.16 2.85
CA ALA A 162 5.70 -0.56 1.48
C ALA A 162 4.56 -1.59 1.42
N PRO A 163 4.58 -2.71 2.18
CA PRO A 163 3.43 -3.63 2.23
C PRO A 163 2.13 -2.98 2.72
N LEU A 164 2.22 -2.00 3.63
CA LEU A 164 1.04 -1.29 4.11
C LEU A 164 0.42 -0.40 3.03
N LEU A 165 1.24 0.29 2.25
CA LEU A 165 0.77 1.12 1.13
C LEU A 165 0.07 0.27 0.06
N ASP A 166 0.64 -0.88 -0.28
CA ASP A 166 0.02 -1.86 -1.19
C ASP A 166 -1.31 -2.38 -0.62
N ALA A 167 -1.34 -2.62 0.70
CA ALA A 167 -2.55 -3.05 1.39
C ALA A 167 -3.65 -1.97 1.35
N PHE A 168 -3.31 -0.70 1.56
CA PHE A 168 -4.27 0.40 1.43
C PHE A 168 -4.84 0.50 0.01
N ALA A 169 -3.99 0.40 -1.00
CA ALA A 169 -4.41 0.44 -2.39
C ALA A 169 -5.40 -0.70 -2.71
N GLY A 170 -5.08 -1.93 -2.32
CA GLY A 170 -5.94 -3.08 -2.55
C GLY A 170 -7.22 -3.09 -1.71
N ALA A 171 -7.18 -2.54 -0.49
CA ALA A 171 -8.32 -2.52 0.42
C ALA A 171 -9.24 -1.30 0.23
N ALA A 172 -8.79 -0.22 -0.41
CA ALA A 172 -9.56 1.02 -0.55
C ALA A 172 -10.99 0.83 -1.10
N PRO A 173 -11.26 -0.08 -2.07
CA PRO A 173 -12.63 -0.37 -2.49
C PRO A 173 -13.56 -0.81 -1.35
N LYS A 174 -13.04 -1.46 -0.29
CA LYS A 174 -13.80 -1.89 0.88
C LYS A 174 -14.35 -0.74 1.73
N LEU A 175 -13.82 0.48 1.58
CA LEU A 175 -14.35 1.68 2.20
C LEU A 175 -15.78 2.01 1.74
N THR A 176 -16.19 1.50 0.57
CA THR A 176 -17.57 1.62 0.07
C THR A 176 -18.54 0.69 0.81
N GLU A 177 -18.02 -0.31 1.51
CA GLU A 177 -18.80 -1.31 2.24
C GLU A 177 -18.86 -0.98 3.73
N SER A 178 -17.72 -1.03 4.41
CA SER A 178 -17.60 -0.66 5.82
C SER A 178 -16.14 -0.48 6.25
N ASP A 179 -15.95 0.27 7.34
CA ASP A 179 -14.65 0.46 7.99
C ASP A 179 -14.04 -0.88 8.45
N ALA A 180 -14.88 -1.80 8.94
CA ALA A 180 -14.46 -3.12 9.41
C ALA A 180 -13.92 -3.99 8.25
N LYS A 181 -14.57 -3.97 7.08
CA LYS A 181 -14.10 -4.70 5.90
C LYS A 181 -12.80 -4.14 5.37
N PHE A 182 -12.66 -2.82 5.34
CA PHE A 182 -11.40 -2.17 4.99
C PHE A 182 -10.27 -2.61 5.92
N LEU A 183 -10.46 -2.50 7.25
CA LEU A 183 -9.45 -2.90 8.24
C LEU A 183 -9.10 -4.39 8.15
N SER A 184 -10.09 -5.26 7.96
CA SER A 184 -9.87 -6.70 7.82
C SER A 184 -9.04 -7.02 6.57
N ASP A 185 -9.31 -6.36 5.44
CA ASP A 185 -8.56 -6.57 4.20
C ASP A 185 -7.13 -6.02 4.32
N VAL A 186 -6.94 -4.84 4.95
CA VAL A 186 -5.59 -4.32 5.27
C VAL A 186 -4.83 -5.31 6.14
N ALA A 187 -5.44 -5.84 7.20
CA ALA A 187 -4.79 -6.79 8.10
C ALA A 187 -4.40 -8.10 7.40
N LEU A 188 -5.26 -8.62 6.51
CA LEU A 188 -4.97 -9.81 5.71
C LEU A 188 -3.77 -9.60 4.77
N ARG A 189 -3.65 -8.43 4.16
CA ARG A 189 -2.58 -8.10 3.21
C ARG A 189 -1.25 -7.80 3.89
N THR A 190 -1.28 -7.27 5.12
CA THR A 190 -0.08 -6.95 5.91
C THR A 190 0.31 -8.06 6.89
N GLY A 191 -0.54 -9.08 7.07
CA GLY A 191 -0.24 -10.25 7.91
C GLY A 191 0.91 -11.07 7.35
N PRO A 192 1.55 -11.93 8.19
CA PRO A 192 2.56 -12.84 7.71
C PRO A 192 1.96 -13.68 6.59
N ARG A 193 2.55 -13.59 5.41
CA ARG A 193 2.16 -14.38 4.24
C ARG A 193 2.33 -15.84 4.67
N LYS A 194 1.22 -16.57 4.90
CA LYS A 194 1.31 -18.01 4.96
C LYS A 194 1.87 -18.43 3.61
N GLU A 195 3.14 -18.87 3.61
CA GLU A 195 3.69 -19.52 2.43
C GLU A 195 2.67 -20.61 2.07
N LYS A 196 1.99 -20.42 0.95
CA LYS A 196 1.36 -21.56 0.28
C LYS A 196 2.54 -22.50 0.01
N LYS A 197 2.65 -23.56 0.81
CA LYS A 197 3.34 -24.75 0.36
C LYS A 197 2.66 -25.07 -0.97
N GLU A 198 3.27 -24.66 -2.07
CA GLU A 198 3.03 -25.30 -3.33
C GLU A 198 3.32 -26.76 -3.05
N ALA A 199 2.25 -27.53 -2.93
CA ALA A 199 2.33 -28.96 -3.01
C ALA A 199 2.87 -29.23 -4.42
N ALA A 200 4.18 -29.39 -4.49
CA ALA A 200 4.82 -30.01 -5.62
C ALA A 200 4.25 -31.43 -5.68
N SER A 201 3.10 -31.54 -6.35
CA SER A 201 2.68 -32.82 -6.89
C SER A 201 3.57 -33.08 -8.11
N ALA A 202 4.80 -33.46 -7.84
CA ALA A 202 5.56 -34.21 -8.82
C ALA A 202 4.75 -35.51 -9.12
N PRO A 203 4.48 -35.82 -10.37
CA PRO A 203 3.93 -37.13 -10.70
C PRO A 203 4.94 -38.16 -10.22
N LYS A 204 4.53 -39.08 -9.37
CA LYS A 204 5.29 -40.27 -9.05
C LYS A 204 5.33 -41.09 -10.35
N GLU A 205 6.40 -40.95 -11.11
CA GLU A 205 6.75 -41.91 -12.15
C GLU A 205 6.96 -43.25 -11.46
N ALA A 206 6.17 -44.21 -11.86
CA ALA A 206 6.35 -45.62 -11.47
C ALA A 206 7.71 -46.10 -12.00
N PRO A 207 8.43 -46.98 -11.30
CA PRO A 207 9.71 -47.47 -11.76
C PRO A 207 9.50 -48.31 -13.00
N VAL A 208 9.96 -47.80 -14.14
CA VAL A 208 10.08 -48.57 -15.38
C VAL A 208 11.25 -49.56 -15.17
N LYS A 209 10.90 -50.85 -15.12
CA LYS A 209 11.89 -51.94 -15.17
C LYS A 209 12.54 -51.93 -16.57
N PHE A 210 13.77 -51.47 -16.67
CA PHE A 210 14.60 -51.68 -17.84
C PHE A 210 15.11 -53.13 -17.82
N GLU A 211 14.53 -54.00 -18.62
CA GLU A 211 15.15 -55.23 -19.05
C GLU A 211 16.26 -54.86 -20.04
N LYS A 212 17.46 -55.24 -19.67
CA LYS A 212 18.68 -55.03 -20.43
C LYS A 212 18.78 -56.06 -21.55
N GLN A 213 18.30 -55.74 -22.74
CA GLN A 213 18.71 -56.43 -23.96
C GLN A 213 19.97 -55.74 -24.48
N LEU A 214 21.10 -56.44 -24.39
CA LEU A 214 22.35 -56.06 -24.98
C LEU A 214 22.29 -56.47 -26.46
N GLU A 215 21.95 -55.54 -27.34
CA GLU A 215 22.26 -55.66 -28.77
C GLU A 215 23.62 -55.00 -29.01
N GLU A 216 24.55 -55.80 -29.57
CA GLU A 216 25.86 -55.35 -30.01
C GLU A 216 25.71 -54.32 -31.14
N PRO A 217 26.44 -53.20 -31.12
CA PRO A 217 26.36 -52.24 -32.20
C PRO A 217 26.99 -52.77 -33.47
N GLU A 218 26.24 -52.85 -34.54
CA GLU A 218 26.74 -53.09 -35.90
C GLU A 218 27.84 -52.08 -36.24
N ARG A 219 28.99 -52.64 -36.68
CA ARG A 219 30.17 -51.86 -37.08
C ARG A 219 29.87 -51.17 -38.41
N GLY A 220 29.67 -49.89 -38.36
CA GLY A 220 29.47 -49.08 -39.56
C GLY A 220 30.74 -48.96 -40.42
N PRO A 221 30.61 -48.58 -41.68
CA PRO A 221 31.70 -48.56 -42.71
C PRO A 221 32.92 -47.73 -42.32
N LEU A 222 32.80 -46.81 -41.37
CA LEU A 222 33.93 -45.99 -40.87
C LEU A 222 34.89 -46.77 -39.97
N ALA A 223 34.42 -47.77 -39.25
CA ALA A 223 35.24 -48.55 -38.35
C ALA A 223 36.18 -49.53 -39.17
N GLU A 224 35.68 -50.06 -40.30
CA GLU A 224 36.49 -50.86 -41.22
C GLU A 224 37.54 -50.04 -41.96
N ALA A 225 37.25 -48.80 -42.32
CA ALA A 225 38.17 -47.86 -42.96
C ALA A 225 39.33 -47.48 -42.03
N LEU A 226 39.09 -47.32 -40.76
CA LEU A 226 40.15 -46.99 -39.77
C LEU A 226 41.07 -48.17 -39.49
N GLN A 227 40.55 -49.39 -39.51
CA GLN A 227 41.35 -50.58 -39.29
C GLN A 227 42.29 -50.86 -40.48
N LYS A 228 41.87 -50.53 -41.72
CA LYS A 228 42.72 -50.60 -42.91
C LYS A 228 43.86 -49.55 -42.91
N LEU A 229 43.68 -48.45 -42.28
CA LEU A 229 44.64 -47.34 -42.20
C LEU A 229 45.71 -47.57 -41.12
N LEU A 230 45.34 -48.25 -40.04
CA LEU A 230 46.27 -48.56 -38.94
C LEU A 230 47.05 -49.85 -39.08
N GLY A 231 46.74 -50.68 -40.10
CA GLY A 231 47.39 -51.99 -40.37
C GLY A 231 48.54 -51.99 -41.39
N ARG A 232 49.04 -50.83 -41.79
CA ARG A 232 50.22 -50.76 -42.68
C ARG A 232 51.39 -50.11 -41.95
N LYS A 233 52.11 -50.90 -41.26
CA LYS A 233 53.57 -50.71 -41.00
C LYS A 233 54.20 -52.05 -41.18
N ASP A 234 54.88 -52.16 -42.32
CA ASP A 234 56.24 -52.58 -42.56
C ASP A 234 56.73 -52.07 -43.88
#